data_e941efdaf2e55a578284832885fa94ea
#
_entry.id   e941efdaf2e55a578284832885fa94ea
#
_cell.length_a   1.000
_cell.length_b   1.000
_cell.length_c   1.000
_cell.angle_alpha   90.00
_cell.angle_beta   90.00
_cell.angle_gamma   90.00
#
_symmetry.space_group_name_H-M   'P 1'
#
loop_
_entity.id
_entity.type
_entity.pdbx_description
1 polymer ?
#
loop_
_entity_poly.entity_id
_entity_poly.type
_entity_poly.pdbx_seq_one_letter_code
_entity_poly.pdbx_strand_id
1 'polypeptide(L)'
;MWLTDWVKEFFRKADLVLLALILAASLFGVALIYSATRFMGVSGARFVPIQLAAIALGVVVYFVMSFVDVELFTEKSWKWMFGFNVFIILLLLTPFGVGAETTGNNSWLAFPFLPVNIQPAEVAKVFFVLLLAYQCRQLQDWGISRFTSVVQLAGHTLFMAGLIAVVSGDFGMSLVYLGLFVIMAWTAGVKKRWFLLGLIAMAAAVFLAWPHLPGYIQERFTVVIDHITGNPETLYQQTQGRGWQQSRSILAIGSGGLFGQGYLQGTQTQSASEEALPARYTDEIFAVCGEELGMAGCLAVILLLSAIILRCIWVARRANSPMSAYIAMGYAAMLLLQTCINIGMCLYIFPVVGLTLPFFSYGGSSIITLYACMGLVSGVKTRSLPSWLRDRGQLS
;
A
#
# COMPACT_ATOMS: atom_id res chain seq x y z
N MET A 1 32.89 16.58 -11.08
CA MET A 1 32.13 17.60 -11.79
C MET A 1 30.72 17.11 -12.17
N TRP A 2 30.56 16.03 -12.91
CA TRP A 2 29.25 15.50 -13.36
C TRP A 2 28.29 15.09 -12.21
N LEU A 3 28.79 14.42 -11.18
CA LEU A 3 27.97 13.93 -10.06
C LEU A 3 27.46 15.09 -9.16
N THR A 4 28.29 16.12 -8.98
CA THR A 4 27.94 17.30 -8.18
C THR A 4 26.88 18.17 -8.84
N ASP A 5 26.90 18.26 -10.17
CA ASP A 5 25.89 19.03 -10.92
C ASP A 5 24.55 18.30 -10.95
N TRP A 6 24.58 16.98 -11.07
CA TRP A 6 23.41 16.11 -10.99
C TRP A 6 22.71 16.19 -9.63
N VAL A 7 23.50 16.13 -8.55
CA VAL A 7 23.01 16.30 -7.17
C VAL A 7 22.40 17.67 -6.95
N LYS A 8 23.06 18.76 -7.41
CA LYS A 8 22.52 20.12 -7.33
C LYS A 8 21.20 20.27 -8.10
N GLU A 9 21.11 19.69 -9.27
CA GLU A 9 19.90 19.71 -10.11
C GLU A 9 18.73 18.97 -9.43
N PHE A 10 19.02 17.82 -8.79
CA PHE A 10 18.04 17.09 -7.99
C PHE A 10 17.48 17.96 -6.86
N PHE A 11 18.34 18.50 -5.99
CA PHE A 11 17.89 19.33 -4.86
C PHE A 11 17.10 20.57 -5.32
N ARG A 12 17.33 21.06 -6.52
CA ARG A 12 16.58 22.17 -7.09
C ARG A 12 15.20 21.76 -7.64
N LYS A 13 15.06 20.54 -8.17
CA LYS A 13 13.86 20.09 -8.91
C LYS A 13 12.99 19.13 -8.10
N ALA A 14 13.56 18.23 -7.32
CA ALA A 14 12.84 17.20 -6.57
C ALA A 14 11.89 17.75 -5.50
N ASP A 15 10.91 16.96 -5.12
CA ASP A 15 10.02 17.29 -4.01
C ASP A 15 10.64 16.91 -2.66
N LEU A 16 11.50 17.81 -2.13
CA LEU A 16 12.18 17.60 -0.85
C LEU A 16 11.20 17.50 0.33
N VAL A 17 10.04 18.16 0.26
CA VAL A 17 9.02 18.06 1.30
C VAL A 17 8.46 16.64 1.34
N LEU A 18 8.13 16.07 0.17
CA LEU A 18 7.68 14.69 0.09
C LEU A 18 8.75 13.72 0.60
N LEU A 19 10.01 13.92 0.19
CA LEU A 19 11.13 13.08 0.65
C LEU A 19 11.31 13.17 2.17
N ALA A 20 11.25 14.35 2.76
CA ALA A 20 11.37 14.54 4.22
C ALA A 20 10.23 13.83 4.97
N LEU A 21 8.99 13.92 4.47
CA LEU A 21 7.82 13.27 5.08
C LEU A 21 7.95 11.73 5.04
N ILE A 22 8.33 11.16 3.89
CA ILE A 22 8.49 9.70 3.78
C ILE A 22 9.67 9.19 4.59
N LEU A 23 10.77 9.95 4.69
CA LEU A 23 11.89 9.61 5.55
C LEU A 23 11.50 9.65 7.03
N ALA A 24 10.78 10.69 7.46
CA ALA A 24 10.29 10.80 8.84
C ALA A 24 9.38 9.61 9.19
N ALA A 25 8.43 9.26 8.31
CA ALA A 25 7.56 8.10 8.49
C ALA A 25 8.34 6.79 8.54
N SER A 26 9.29 6.58 7.61
CA SER A 26 10.10 5.36 7.56
C SER A 26 11.02 5.20 8.78
N LEU A 27 11.64 6.29 9.27
CA LEU A 27 12.48 6.26 10.47
C LEU A 27 11.65 6.03 11.73
N PHE A 28 10.45 6.59 11.81
CA PHE A 28 9.52 6.28 12.89
C PHE A 28 9.11 4.79 12.82
N GLY A 29 8.81 4.27 11.63
CA GLY A 29 8.57 2.85 11.41
C GLY A 29 9.73 1.97 11.87
N VAL A 30 10.99 2.36 11.59
CA VAL A 30 12.19 1.64 12.09
C VAL A 30 12.22 1.58 13.62
N ALA A 31 11.88 2.68 14.30
CA ALA A 31 11.81 2.68 15.77
C ALA A 31 10.75 1.70 16.29
N LEU A 32 9.56 1.66 15.67
CA LEU A 32 8.50 0.69 16.02
C LEU A 32 8.92 -0.74 15.70
N ILE A 33 9.55 -1.00 14.54
CA ILE A 33 10.07 -2.32 14.16
C ILE A 33 11.14 -2.79 15.17
N TYR A 34 12.04 -1.90 15.60
CA TYR A 34 13.03 -2.22 16.62
C TYR A 34 12.37 -2.68 17.92
N SER A 35 11.36 -1.97 18.39
CA SER A 35 10.58 -2.38 19.57
C SER A 35 9.87 -3.71 19.33
N ALA A 36 9.15 -3.85 18.24
CA ALA A 36 8.36 -5.02 17.90
C ALA A 36 9.18 -6.31 17.71
N THR A 37 10.47 -6.21 17.37
CA THR A 37 11.35 -7.36 17.11
C THR A 37 12.32 -7.69 18.25
N ARG A 38 12.39 -6.85 19.29
CA ARG A 38 13.33 -7.01 20.39
C ARG A 38 13.14 -8.32 21.16
N PHE A 39 11.90 -8.78 21.32
CA PHE A 39 11.57 -10.03 21.98
C PHE A 39 12.18 -11.27 21.29
N MET A 40 12.48 -11.18 19.99
CA MET A 40 13.09 -12.26 19.20
C MET A 40 14.60 -12.43 19.46
N GLY A 41 15.20 -11.55 20.27
CA GLY A 41 16.63 -11.60 20.59
C GLY A 41 17.50 -11.52 19.33
N VAL A 42 18.43 -12.48 19.18
CA VAL A 42 19.37 -12.50 18.04
C VAL A 42 18.67 -12.60 16.70
N SER A 43 17.57 -13.35 16.61
CA SER A 43 16.78 -13.50 15.37
C SER A 43 16.13 -12.18 14.95
N GLY A 44 15.74 -11.34 15.93
CA GLY A 44 15.15 -10.02 15.69
C GLY A 44 16.15 -8.97 15.21
N ALA A 45 17.42 -9.11 15.56
CA ALA A 45 18.46 -8.12 15.28
C ALA A 45 18.67 -7.85 13.78
N ARG A 46 18.28 -8.77 12.89
CA ARG A 46 18.42 -8.63 11.43
C ARG A 46 17.38 -7.69 10.78
N PHE A 47 16.21 -7.50 11.40
CA PHE A 47 15.11 -6.76 10.76
C PHE A 47 15.43 -5.28 10.57
N VAL A 48 16.00 -4.63 11.59
CA VAL A 48 16.34 -3.20 11.53
C VAL A 48 17.41 -2.90 10.47
N PRO A 49 18.55 -3.61 10.39
CA PRO A 49 19.54 -3.39 9.32
C PRO A 49 18.96 -3.59 7.92
N ILE A 50 18.12 -4.61 7.71
CA ILE A 50 17.48 -4.87 6.42
C ILE A 50 16.54 -3.71 6.06
N GLN A 51 15.74 -3.24 7.01
CA GLN A 51 14.82 -2.12 6.79
C GLN A 51 15.58 -0.81 6.47
N LEU A 52 16.66 -0.52 7.20
CA LEU A 52 17.51 0.65 6.92
C LEU A 52 18.17 0.55 5.54
N ALA A 53 18.67 -0.63 5.16
CA ALA A 53 19.23 -0.86 3.83
C ALA A 53 18.16 -0.67 2.73
N ALA A 54 16.92 -1.15 2.97
CA ALA A 54 15.80 -0.95 2.06
C ALA A 54 15.42 0.54 1.94
N ILE A 55 15.45 1.31 3.04
CA ILE A 55 15.23 2.76 3.02
C ILE A 55 16.34 3.47 2.24
N ALA A 56 17.61 3.13 2.49
CA ALA A 56 18.74 3.73 1.76
C ALA A 56 18.65 3.46 0.25
N LEU A 57 18.37 2.21 -0.14
CA LEU A 57 18.11 1.86 -1.54
C LEU A 57 16.86 2.57 -2.07
N GLY A 58 15.80 2.67 -1.26
CA GLY A 58 14.58 3.41 -1.59
C GLY A 58 14.86 4.87 -1.91
N VAL A 59 15.70 5.55 -1.14
CA VAL A 59 16.12 6.93 -1.42
C VAL A 59 16.81 7.02 -2.79
N VAL A 60 17.71 6.10 -3.11
CA VAL A 60 18.35 6.05 -4.44
C VAL A 60 17.30 5.86 -5.54
N VAL A 61 16.36 4.94 -5.33
CA VAL A 61 15.26 4.69 -6.27
C VAL A 61 14.35 5.92 -6.41
N TYR A 62 14.02 6.61 -5.31
CA TYR A 62 13.29 7.89 -5.34
C TYR A 62 13.97 8.92 -6.24
N PHE A 63 15.30 9.05 -6.11
CA PHE A 63 16.10 9.94 -6.96
C PHE A 63 15.97 9.55 -8.44
N VAL A 64 16.24 8.29 -8.77
CA VAL A 64 16.19 7.80 -10.16
C VAL A 64 14.80 8.02 -10.75
N MET A 65 13.74 7.63 -10.03
CA MET A 65 12.36 7.75 -10.51
C MET A 65 11.90 9.21 -10.66
N SER A 66 12.45 10.15 -9.89
CA SER A 66 12.14 11.58 -10.04
C SER A 66 12.58 12.17 -11.39
N PHE A 67 13.56 11.56 -12.04
CA PHE A 67 14.04 11.98 -13.38
C PHE A 67 13.33 11.29 -14.53
N VAL A 68 12.67 10.15 -14.29
CA VAL A 68 11.98 9.39 -15.33
C VAL A 68 10.81 10.20 -15.88
N ASP A 69 10.75 10.37 -17.21
CA ASP A 69 9.56 10.89 -17.88
C ASP A 69 8.48 9.82 -17.89
N VAL A 70 7.65 9.86 -16.83
CA VAL A 70 6.66 8.83 -16.58
C VAL A 70 5.58 8.78 -17.67
N GLU A 71 5.23 9.91 -18.28
CA GLU A 71 4.24 9.95 -19.37
C GLU A 71 4.79 9.29 -20.63
N LEU A 72 5.94 9.78 -21.10
CA LEU A 72 6.60 9.23 -22.28
C LEU A 72 6.96 7.76 -22.10
N PHE A 73 7.44 7.40 -20.90
CA PHE A 73 7.77 6.01 -20.57
C PHE A 73 6.52 5.13 -20.65
N THR A 74 5.40 5.56 -20.06
CA THR A 74 4.16 4.79 -20.05
C THR A 74 3.55 4.68 -21.45
N GLU A 75 3.50 5.78 -22.22
CA GLU A 75 2.98 5.79 -23.58
C GLU A 75 3.71 4.84 -24.52
N LYS A 76 5.04 4.80 -24.42
CA LYS A 76 5.87 3.90 -25.26
C LYS A 76 5.87 2.46 -24.78
N SER A 77 5.69 2.23 -23.48
CA SER A 77 5.95 0.92 -22.86
C SER A 77 4.71 0.24 -22.28
N TRP A 78 3.50 0.77 -22.47
CA TRP A 78 2.27 0.26 -21.83
C TRP A 78 2.03 -1.24 -22.06
N LYS A 79 2.32 -1.76 -23.28
CA LYS A 79 2.18 -3.19 -23.60
C LYS A 79 3.14 -4.05 -22.78
N TRP A 80 4.37 -3.59 -22.65
CA TRP A 80 5.41 -4.26 -21.85
C TRP A 80 5.10 -4.21 -20.36
N MET A 81 4.59 -3.06 -19.87
CA MET A 81 4.14 -2.94 -18.48
C MET A 81 2.99 -3.89 -18.16
N PHE A 82 2.01 -4.00 -19.06
CA PHE A 82 0.90 -4.94 -18.89
C PHE A 82 1.40 -6.39 -18.89
N GLY A 83 2.24 -6.76 -19.88
CA GLY A 83 2.85 -8.07 -19.94
C GLY A 83 3.70 -8.39 -18.70
N PHE A 84 4.46 -7.42 -18.20
CA PHE A 84 5.26 -7.56 -16.98
C PHE A 84 4.37 -7.77 -15.74
N ASN A 85 3.27 -7.02 -15.60
CA ASN A 85 2.33 -7.20 -14.49
C ASN A 85 1.75 -8.62 -14.45
N VAL A 86 1.34 -9.14 -15.59
CA VAL A 86 0.85 -10.52 -15.69
C VAL A 86 1.97 -11.51 -15.38
N PHE A 87 3.12 -11.33 -15.99
CA PHE A 87 4.28 -12.21 -15.83
C PHE A 87 4.74 -12.33 -14.38
N ILE A 88 4.91 -11.20 -13.68
CA ILE A 88 5.41 -11.21 -12.29
C ILE A 88 4.45 -11.90 -11.32
N ILE A 89 3.13 -11.79 -11.57
CA ILE A 89 2.13 -12.51 -10.77
C ILE A 89 2.17 -14.01 -11.10
N LEU A 90 2.28 -14.38 -12.38
CA LEU A 90 2.36 -15.78 -12.79
C LEU A 90 3.64 -16.48 -12.29
N LEU A 91 4.71 -15.74 -11.98
CA LEU A 91 5.92 -16.31 -11.35
C LEU A 91 5.61 -16.97 -9.99
N LEU A 92 4.53 -16.60 -9.31
CA LEU A 92 4.09 -17.27 -8.07
C LEU A 92 3.71 -18.75 -8.28
N LEU A 93 3.41 -19.16 -9.50
CA LEU A 93 3.13 -20.56 -9.85
C LEU A 93 4.41 -21.39 -10.00
N THR A 94 5.58 -20.75 -9.99
CA THR A 94 6.89 -21.43 -10.07
C THR A 94 7.37 -21.87 -8.68
N PRO A 95 8.42 -22.72 -8.58
CA PRO A 95 9.00 -23.11 -7.30
C PRO A 95 9.54 -21.97 -6.44
N PHE A 96 9.65 -20.76 -6.97
CA PHE A 96 10.02 -19.57 -6.21
C PHE A 96 8.85 -18.96 -5.40
N GLY A 97 7.59 -19.37 -5.68
CA GLY A 97 6.42 -18.97 -4.93
C GLY A 97 6.43 -19.60 -3.53
N VAL A 98 6.29 -18.76 -2.48
CA VAL A 98 6.29 -19.20 -1.07
C VAL A 98 5.18 -18.50 -0.29
N GLY A 99 4.79 -19.09 0.83
CA GLY A 99 3.81 -18.52 1.75
C GLY A 99 2.57 -19.39 1.95
N ALA A 100 2.28 -20.33 1.05
CA ALA A 100 1.09 -21.19 1.14
C ALA A 100 1.03 -21.99 2.45
N GLU A 101 2.19 -22.48 2.95
CA GLU A 101 2.27 -23.27 4.17
C GLU A 101 2.15 -22.43 5.45
N THR A 102 2.57 -21.16 5.42
CA THR A 102 2.63 -20.30 6.60
C THR A 102 1.45 -19.37 6.74
N THR A 103 0.98 -18.80 5.63
CA THR A 103 -0.10 -17.79 5.61
C THR A 103 -1.38 -18.27 4.92
N GLY A 104 -1.33 -19.44 4.29
CA GLY A 104 -2.40 -19.96 3.44
C GLY A 104 -2.50 -19.31 2.06
N ASN A 105 -1.63 -18.33 1.77
CA ASN A 105 -1.60 -17.58 0.51
C ASN A 105 -0.20 -17.69 -0.11
N ASN A 106 -0.12 -17.97 -1.41
CA ASN A 106 1.14 -17.99 -2.17
C ASN A 106 1.47 -16.60 -2.71
N SER A 107 1.85 -15.67 -1.83
CA SER A 107 1.93 -14.23 -2.15
C SER A 107 3.34 -13.69 -2.33
N TRP A 108 4.37 -14.49 -2.03
CA TRP A 108 5.75 -14.04 -2.00
C TRP A 108 6.64 -14.83 -2.96
N LEU A 109 7.61 -14.15 -3.57
CA LEU A 109 8.70 -14.78 -4.32
C LEU A 109 9.98 -14.77 -3.47
N ALA A 110 10.54 -15.95 -3.23
CA ALA A 110 11.81 -16.12 -2.55
C ALA A 110 12.88 -16.55 -3.57
N PHE A 111 13.88 -15.70 -3.75
CA PHE A 111 15.03 -16.02 -4.58
C PHE A 111 16.25 -16.31 -3.69
N PRO A 112 17.03 -17.38 -3.95
CA PRO A 112 18.15 -17.79 -3.09
C PRO A 112 19.25 -16.73 -2.93
N PHE A 113 19.34 -15.79 -3.89
CA PHE A 113 20.35 -14.73 -3.92
C PHE A 113 19.85 -13.39 -3.31
N LEU A 114 18.57 -13.29 -2.93
CA LEU A 114 18.02 -12.08 -2.34
C LEU A 114 17.75 -12.29 -0.84
N PRO A 115 18.14 -11.34 0.00
CA PRO A 115 17.93 -11.42 1.45
C PRO A 115 16.47 -11.10 1.86
N VAL A 116 15.63 -10.72 0.91
CA VAL A 116 14.23 -10.32 1.14
C VAL A 116 13.31 -10.97 0.12
N ASN A 117 12.13 -11.37 0.55
CA ASN A 117 11.08 -11.85 -0.35
C ASN A 117 10.43 -10.67 -1.07
N ILE A 118 10.05 -10.89 -2.31
CA ILE A 118 9.35 -9.91 -3.14
C ILE A 118 7.87 -10.29 -3.19
N GLN A 119 6.98 -9.33 -2.93
CA GLN A 119 5.54 -9.52 -3.17
C GLN A 119 5.19 -8.99 -4.56
N PRO A 120 4.88 -9.86 -5.54
CA PRO A 120 4.59 -9.46 -6.91
C PRO A 120 3.47 -8.45 -7.04
N ALA A 121 2.41 -8.60 -6.27
CA ALA A 121 1.27 -7.69 -6.29
C ALA A 121 1.63 -6.26 -5.84
N GLU A 122 2.62 -6.09 -4.94
CA GLU A 122 3.15 -4.76 -4.56
C GLU A 122 3.89 -4.10 -5.74
N VAL A 123 4.74 -4.85 -6.45
CA VAL A 123 5.47 -4.33 -7.61
C VAL A 123 4.53 -4.06 -8.79
N ALA A 124 3.64 -5.00 -9.08
CA ALA A 124 2.67 -4.87 -10.17
C ALA A 124 1.73 -3.66 -9.98
N LYS A 125 1.41 -3.30 -8.73
CA LYS A 125 0.57 -2.14 -8.39
C LYS A 125 1.14 -0.81 -8.90
N VAL A 126 2.47 -0.66 -8.93
CA VAL A 126 3.12 0.54 -9.49
C VAL A 126 2.73 0.70 -10.96
N PHE A 127 2.92 -0.34 -11.75
CA PHE A 127 2.61 -0.32 -13.18
C PHE A 127 1.10 -0.32 -13.45
N PHE A 128 0.31 -0.95 -12.58
CA PHE A 128 -1.16 -0.89 -12.68
C PHE A 128 -1.69 0.54 -12.59
N VAL A 129 -1.20 1.35 -11.65
CA VAL A 129 -1.57 2.77 -11.53
C VAL A 129 -1.18 3.54 -12.80
N LEU A 130 0.02 3.31 -13.35
CA LEU A 130 0.47 3.96 -14.59
C LEU A 130 -0.41 3.58 -15.78
N LEU A 131 -0.72 2.30 -15.93
CA LEU A 131 -1.58 1.79 -17.00
C LEU A 131 -3.01 2.32 -16.90
N LEU A 132 -3.55 2.38 -15.67
CA LEU A 132 -4.89 2.91 -15.44
C LEU A 132 -4.95 4.42 -15.73
N ALA A 133 -3.91 5.18 -15.34
CA ALA A 133 -3.79 6.60 -15.66
C ALA A 133 -3.71 6.85 -17.18
N TYR A 134 -2.94 6.04 -17.88
CA TYR A 134 -2.84 6.07 -19.34
C TYR A 134 -4.18 5.77 -20.00
N GLN A 135 -4.89 4.73 -19.57
CA GLN A 135 -6.23 4.40 -20.07
C GLN A 135 -7.23 5.54 -19.79
N CYS A 136 -7.21 6.09 -18.57
CA CYS A 136 -8.07 7.24 -18.23
C CYS A 136 -7.80 8.42 -19.18
N ARG A 137 -6.52 8.72 -19.48
CA ARG A 137 -6.17 9.82 -20.42
C ARG A 137 -6.68 9.54 -21.84
N GLN A 138 -6.46 8.34 -22.37
CA GLN A 138 -6.92 7.98 -23.72
C GLN A 138 -8.45 8.01 -23.84
N LEU A 139 -9.14 7.52 -22.82
CA LEU A 139 -10.60 7.43 -22.84
C LEU A 139 -11.30 8.78 -22.61
N GLN A 140 -10.58 9.83 -22.15
CA GLN A 140 -11.12 11.19 -22.10
C GLN A 140 -11.56 11.67 -23.47
N ASP A 141 -10.75 11.46 -24.49
CA ASP A 141 -11.00 11.92 -25.86
C ASP A 141 -12.21 11.20 -26.49
N TRP A 142 -12.49 9.96 -26.07
CA TRP A 142 -13.63 9.16 -26.53
C TRP A 142 -14.89 9.32 -25.67
N GLY A 143 -14.78 9.99 -24.54
CA GLY A 143 -15.80 10.14 -23.52
C GLY A 143 -15.73 9.03 -22.45
N ILE A 144 -15.08 9.36 -21.35
CA ILE A 144 -14.76 8.41 -20.25
C ILE A 144 -15.98 7.72 -19.62
N SER A 145 -17.17 8.36 -19.70
CA SER A 145 -18.41 7.81 -19.14
C SER A 145 -19.24 7.00 -20.14
N ARG A 146 -18.73 6.70 -21.33
CA ARG A 146 -19.37 5.76 -22.26
C ARG A 146 -19.27 4.35 -21.70
N PHE A 147 -20.26 3.52 -22.04
CA PHE A 147 -20.28 2.11 -21.61
C PHE A 147 -18.97 1.38 -21.93
N THR A 148 -18.51 1.50 -23.17
CA THR A 148 -17.27 0.85 -23.64
C THR A 148 -16.04 1.29 -22.85
N SER A 149 -15.94 2.59 -22.51
CA SER A 149 -14.83 3.14 -21.72
C SER A 149 -14.83 2.59 -20.30
N VAL A 150 -16.01 2.55 -19.67
CA VAL A 150 -16.15 2.01 -18.30
C VAL A 150 -15.87 0.50 -18.27
N VAL A 151 -16.38 -0.25 -19.26
CA VAL A 151 -16.09 -1.69 -19.37
C VAL A 151 -14.62 -1.98 -19.61
N GLN A 152 -13.92 -1.14 -20.40
CA GLN A 152 -12.47 -1.31 -20.61
C GLN A 152 -11.68 -1.09 -19.32
N LEU A 153 -11.97 0.00 -18.57
CA LEU A 153 -11.32 0.29 -17.29
C LEU A 153 -11.62 -0.78 -16.25
N ALA A 154 -12.89 -1.16 -16.12
CA ALA A 154 -13.33 -2.19 -15.20
C ALA A 154 -12.77 -3.56 -15.58
N GLY A 155 -12.76 -3.91 -16.87
CA GLY A 155 -12.23 -5.18 -17.37
C GLY A 155 -10.76 -5.36 -17.09
N HIS A 156 -9.93 -4.31 -17.30
CA HIS A 156 -8.50 -4.33 -16.91
C HIS A 156 -8.34 -4.58 -15.41
N THR A 157 -9.10 -3.84 -14.60
CA THR A 157 -9.02 -3.96 -13.13
C THR A 157 -9.48 -5.32 -12.64
N LEU A 158 -10.63 -5.81 -13.13
CA LEU A 158 -11.16 -7.12 -12.76
C LEU A 158 -10.24 -8.25 -13.20
N PHE A 159 -9.61 -8.12 -14.37
CA PHE A 159 -8.61 -9.08 -14.81
C PHE A 159 -7.43 -9.14 -13.85
N MET A 160 -6.84 -7.99 -13.48
CA MET A 160 -5.69 -7.95 -12.59
C MET A 160 -6.04 -8.38 -11.16
N ALA A 161 -7.16 -7.89 -10.61
CA ALA A 161 -7.64 -8.29 -9.29
C ALA A 161 -7.99 -9.79 -9.24
N GLY A 162 -8.63 -10.31 -10.29
CA GLY A 162 -8.95 -11.73 -10.42
C GLY A 162 -7.70 -12.60 -10.55
N LEU A 163 -6.71 -12.15 -11.32
CA LEU A 163 -5.42 -12.85 -11.45
C LEU A 163 -4.71 -12.95 -10.09
N ILE A 164 -4.67 -11.87 -9.30
CA ILE A 164 -4.10 -11.85 -7.96
C ILE A 164 -4.90 -12.79 -7.03
N ALA A 165 -6.22 -12.70 -7.03
CA ALA A 165 -7.06 -13.54 -6.19
C ALA A 165 -6.89 -15.03 -6.47
N VAL A 166 -6.79 -15.41 -7.75
CA VAL A 166 -6.70 -16.82 -8.16
C VAL A 166 -5.29 -17.38 -7.99
N VAL A 167 -4.25 -16.61 -8.37
CA VAL A 167 -2.87 -17.11 -8.39
C VAL A 167 -2.23 -17.01 -7.00
N SER A 168 -2.46 -15.90 -6.31
CA SER A 168 -1.82 -15.61 -5.03
C SER A 168 -2.71 -15.97 -3.82
N GLY A 169 -4.03 -16.02 -4.00
CA GLY A 169 -4.99 -16.13 -2.88
C GLY A 169 -5.12 -14.85 -2.05
N ASP A 170 -4.51 -13.74 -2.51
CA ASP A 170 -4.46 -12.47 -1.78
C ASP A 170 -5.66 -11.59 -2.10
N PHE A 171 -6.75 -11.82 -1.39
CA PHE A 171 -7.98 -11.04 -1.53
C PHE A 171 -7.81 -9.59 -1.03
N GLY A 172 -6.90 -9.36 -0.09
CA GLY A 172 -6.60 -8.01 0.41
C GLY A 172 -6.02 -7.12 -0.67
N MET A 173 -5.01 -7.62 -1.38
CA MET A 173 -4.44 -6.91 -2.53
C MET A 173 -5.46 -6.73 -3.64
N SER A 174 -6.27 -7.74 -3.95
CA SER A 174 -7.34 -7.62 -4.95
C SER A 174 -8.32 -6.49 -4.61
N LEU A 175 -8.66 -6.32 -3.33
CA LEU A 175 -9.50 -5.22 -2.86
C LEU A 175 -8.83 -3.85 -3.06
N VAL A 176 -7.52 -3.75 -2.86
CA VAL A 176 -6.76 -2.50 -3.13
C VAL A 176 -6.83 -2.14 -4.62
N TYR A 177 -6.69 -3.11 -5.53
CA TYR A 177 -6.81 -2.87 -6.97
C TYR A 177 -8.20 -2.39 -7.38
N LEU A 178 -9.26 -2.97 -6.80
CA LEU A 178 -10.63 -2.52 -7.01
C LEU A 178 -10.86 -1.10 -6.47
N GLY A 179 -10.35 -0.81 -5.27
CA GLY A 179 -10.42 0.52 -4.68
C GLY A 179 -9.67 1.58 -5.50
N LEU A 180 -8.49 1.23 -6.04
CA LEU A 180 -7.73 2.10 -6.95
C LEU A 180 -8.55 2.46 -8.19
N PHE A 181 -9.20 1.48 -8.82
CA PHE A 181 -10.10 1.72 -9.94
C PHE A 181 -11.21 2.71 -9.58
N VAL A 182 -11.89 2.49 -8.44
CA VAL A 182 -12.99 3.37 -8.01
C VAL A 182 -12.51 4.81 -7.85
N ILE A 183 -11.40 5.04 -7.14
CA ILE A 183 -10.89 6.40 -6.90
C ILE A 183 -10.37 7.02 -8.18
N MET A 184 -9.62 6.29 -9.00
CA MET A 184 -9.07 6.82 -10.25
C MET A 184 -10.16 7.09 -11.29
N ALA A 185 -11.15 6.22 -11.45
CA ALA A 185 -12.30 6.43 -12.33
C ALA A 185 -13.15 7.64 -11.86
N TRP A 186 -13.32 7.80 -10.54
CA TRP A 186 -13.99 8.97 -9.97
C TRP A 186 -13.23 10.27 -10.30
N THR A 187 -11.93 10.29 -10.08
CA THR A 187 -11.09 11.47 -10.38
C THR A 187 -11.02 11.78 -11.88
N ALA A 188 -11.13 10.76 -12.72
CA ALA A 188 -11.18 10.90 -14.16
C ALA A 188 -12.55 11.38 -14.68
N GLY A 189 -13.57 11.52 -13.82
CA GLY A 189 -14.87 12.09 -14.15
C GLY A 189 -15.91 11.08 -14.67
N VAL A 190 -15.76 9.81 -14.35
CA VAL A 190 -16.79 8.79 -14.62
C VAL A 190 -18.08 9.14 -13.87
N LYS A 191 -19.23 9.11 -14.55
CA LYS A 191 -20.53 9.48 -13.97
C LYS A 191 -20.94 8.57 -12.81
N LYS A 192 -21.52 9.14 -11.76
CA LYS A 192 -21.96 8.46 -10.52
C LYS A 192 -22.82 7.20 -10.76
N ARG A 193 -23.64 7.21 -11.82
CA ARG A 193 -24.49 6.06 -12.18
C ARG A 193 -23.70 4.74 -12.37
N TRP A 194 -22.46 4.82 -12.89
CA TRP A 194 -21.63 3.65 -13.13
C TRP A 194 -21.11 3.05 -11.83
N PHE A 195 -20.78 3.89 -10.84
CA PHE A 195 -20.40 3.43 -9.51
C PHE A 195 -21.56 2.78 -8.78
N LEU A 196 -22.78 3.34 -8.92
CA LEU A 196 -23.99 2.74 -8.36
C LEU A 196 -24.27 1.36 -8.99
N LEU A 197 -24.21 1.28 -10.32
CA LEU A 197 -24.37 0.00 -11.03
C LEU A 197 -23.28 -1.00 -10.64
N GLY A 198 -22.04 -0.55 -10.53
CA GLY A 198 -20.90 -1.38 -10.06
C GLY A 198 -21.12 -1.89 -8.62
N LEU A 199 -21.61 -1.04 -7.73
CA LEU A 199 -21.96 -1.43 -6.35
C LEU A 199 -23.05 -2.47 -6.31
N ILE A 200 -24.12 -2.28 -7.08
CA ILE A 200 -25.23 -3.25 -7.19
C ILE A 200 -24.72 -4.58 -7.77
N ALA A 201 -23.91 -4.52 -8.83
CA ALA A 201 -23.33 -5.72 -9.43
C ALA A 201 -22.40 -6.46 -8.46
N MET A 202 -21.58 -5.72 -7.71
CA MET A 202 -20.70 -6.28 -6.67
C MET A 202 -21.51 -6.93 -5.54
N ALA A 203 -22.54 -6.26 -5.04
CA ALA A 203 -23.41 -6.80 -3.99
C ALA A 203 -24.12 -8.08 -4.47
N ALA A 204 -24.64 -8.09 -5.71
CA ALA A 204 -25.23 -9.26 -6.30
C ALA A 204 -24.22 -10.41 -6.48
N ALA A 205 -23.00 -10.10 -6.95
CA ALA A 205 -21.94 -11.09 -7.10
C ALA A 205 -21.53 -11.70 -5.76
N VAL A 206 -21.37 -10.89 -4.72
CA VAL A 206 -21.07 -11.36 -3.36
C VAL A 206 -22.21 -12.22 -2.82
N PHE A 207 -23.47 -11.78 -2.98
CA PHE A 207 -24.63 -12.53 -2.52
C PHE A 207 -24.73 -13.91 -3.20
N LEU A 208 -24.53 -13.98 -4.51
CA LEU A 208 -24.55 -15.22 -5.27
C LEU A 208 -23.36 -16.13 -4.97
N ALA A 209 -22.17 -15.55 -4.78
CA ALA A 209 -20.95 -16.30 -4.50
C ALA A 209 -20.87 -16.78 -3.03
N TRP A 210 -21.54 -16.08 -2.11
CA TRP A 210 -21.41 -16.33 -0.66
C TRP A 210 -21.57 -17.81 -0.27
N PRO A 211 -22.59 -18.56 -0.72
CA PRO A 211 -22.77 -19.96 -0.36
C PRO A 211 -21.65 -20.89 -0.91
N HIS A 212 -20.92 -20.42 -1.92
CA HIS A 212 -19.88 -21.19 -2.60
C HIS A 212 -18.46 -20.82 -2.13
N LEU A 213 -18.33 -19.76 -1.29
CA LEU A 213 -17.05 -19.38 -0.74
C LEU A 213 -16.54 -20.39 0.28
N PRO A 214 -15.22 -20.69 0.30
CA PRO A 214 -14.63 -21.48 1.35
C PRO A 214 -14.94 -20.93 2.75
N GLY A 215 -15.20 -21.81 3.72
CA GLY A 215 -15.61 -21.42 5.08
C GLY A 215 -14.67 -20.43 5.75
N TYR A 216 -13.36 -20.55 5.51
CA TYR A 216 -12.36 -19.63 6.07
C TYR A 216 -12.49 -18.18 5.57
N ILE A 217 -13.02 -17.97 4.35
CA ILE A 217 -13.30 -16.62 3.82
C ILE A 217 -14.56 -16.07 4.47
N GLN A 218 -15.64 -16.88 4.52
CA GLN A 218 -16.89 -16.47 5.17
C GLN A 218 -16.65 -16.06 6.61
N GLU A 219 -15.89 -16.84 7.38
CA GLU A 219 -15.59 -16.58 8.77
C GLU A 219 -14.77 -15.28 9.00
N ARG A 220 -13.87 -14.91 8.06
CA ARG A 220 -13.16 -13.61 8.15
C ARG A 220 -14.10 -12.41 8.13
N PHE A 221 -15.21 -12.48 7.40
CA PHE A 221 -16.22 -11.42 7.35
C PHE A 221 -17.20 -11.52 8.51
N THR A 222 -17.67 -12.73 8.84
CA THR A 222 -18.64 -12.92 9.94
C THR A 222 -18.06 -12.51 11.27
N VAL A 223 -16.79 -12.78 11.53
CA VAL A 223 -16.08 -12.33 12.75
C VAL A 223 -16.18 -10.81 12.97
N VAL A 224 -16.01 -10.02 11.91
CA VAL A 224 -16.12 -8.55 11.99
C VAL A 224 -17.58 -8.13 12.21
N ILE A 225 -18.52 -8.75 11.52
CA ILE A 225 -19.96 -8.46 11.67
C ILE A 225 -20.41 -8.77 13.10
N ASP A 226 -20.03 -9.94 13.61
CA ASP A 226 -20.38 -10.36 14.98
C ASP A 226 -19.75 -9.46 16.04
N HIS A 227 -18.52 -8.98 15.82
CA HIS A 227 -17.88 -8.01 16.71
C HIS A 227 -18.65 -6.70 16.74
N ILE A 228 -19.10 -6.18 15.58
CA ILE A 228 -19.87 -4.94 15.47
C ILE A 228 -21.29 -5.11 16.05
N THR A 229 -21.91 -6.26 15.87
CA THR A 229 -23.28 -6.54 16.37
C THR A 229 -23.31 -6.92 17.85
N GLY A 230 -22.15 -7.23 18.44
CA GLY A 230 -22.01 -7.44 19.89
C GLY A 230 -22.66 -8.72 20.42
N ASN A 231 -22.67 -9.82 19.66
CA ASN A 231 -23.20 -11.10 20.13
C ASN A 231 -22.23 -11.75 21.15
N PRO A 232 -22.58 -11.85 22.45
CA PRO A 232 -21.65 -12.32 23.48
C PRO A 232 -21.22 -13.79 23.34
N GLU A 233 -22.07 -14.64 22.79
CA GLU A 233 -21.77 -16.08 22.64
C GLU A 233 -20.74 -16.34 21.55
N THR A 234 -20.84 -15.61 20.43
CA THR A 234 -19.89 -15.71 19.33
C THR A 234 -18.59 -14.96 19.62
N LEU A 235 -18.66 -13.84 20.38
CA LEU A 235 -17.50 -13.02 20.72
C LEU A 235 -16.43 -13.81 21.47
N TYR A 236 -16.81 -14.66 22.45
CA TYR A 236 -15.86 -15.49 23.18
C TYR A 236 -15.18 -16.53 22.29
N GLN A 237 -15.93 -17.21 21.44
CA GLN A 237 -15.37 -18.20 20.50
C GLN A 237 -14.44 -17.53 19.46
N GLN A 238 -14.78 -16.32 19.04
CA GLN A 238 -13.99 -15.56 18.07
C GLN A 238 -12.67 -15.04 18.67
N THR A 239 -12.65 -14.63 19.93
CA THR A 239 -11.41 -14.20 20.62
C THR A 239 -10.39 -15.33 20.78
N GLN A 240 -10.82 -16.59 20.70
CA GLN A 240 -9.96 -17.79 20.75
C GLN A 240 -9.71 -18.40 19.37
N GLY A 241 -10.46 -17.97 18.34
CA GLY A 241 -10.39 -18.46 16.98
C GLY A 241 -9.84 -17.45 15.98
N ARG A 242 -10.53 -17.27 14.88
CA ARG A 242 -10.08 -16.41 13.76
C ARG A 242 -10.06 -14.92 14.03
N GLY A 243 -10.78 -14.44 15.04
CA GLY A 243 -10.72 -13.06 15.54
C GLY A 243 -9.58 -12.80 16.52
N TRP A 244 -8.75 -13.82 16.82
CA TRP A 244 -7.66 -13.74 17.79
C TRP A 244 -6.70 -12.57 17.49
N GLN A 245 -6.18 -12.50 16.27
CA GLN A 245 -5.24 -11.45 15.88
C GLN A 245 -5.81 -10.05 16.11
N GLN A 246 -7.04 -9.79 15.65
CA GLN A 246 -7.71 -8.51 15.80
C GLN A 246 -8.07 -8.19 17.25
N SER A 247 -8.48 -9.20 18.02
CA SER A 247 -8.77 -9.05 19.45
C SER A 247 -7.49 -8.65 20.21
N ARG A 248 -6.33 -9.23 19.88
CA ARG A 248 -5.05 -8.85 20.47
C ARG A 248 -4.63 -7.43 20.05
N SER A 249 -4.85 -7.08 18.79
CA SER A 249 -4.58 -5.74 18.27
C SER A 249 -5.36 -4.66 19.04
N ILE A 250 -6.67 -4.84 19.18
CA ILE A 250 -7.54 -3.85 19.86
C ILE A 250 -7.23 -3.75 21.36
N LEU A 251 -6.89 -4.88 22.01
CA LEU A 251 -6.45 -4.90 23.41
C LEU A 251 -5.11 -4.17 23.60
N ALA A 252 -4.16 -4.35 22.68
CA ALA A 252 -2.89 -3.64 22.70
C ALA A 252 -3.11 -2.13 22.58
N ILE A 253 -3.86 -1.69 21.55
CA ILE A 253 -4.19 -0.28 21.34
C ILE A 253 -4.91 0.31 22.57
N GLY A 254 -5.93 -0.39 23.08
CA GLY A 254 -6.70 0.06 24.22
C GLY A 254 -5.90 0.17 25.52
N SER A 255 -4.94 -0.73 25.72
CA SER A 255 -4.07 -0.74 26.91
C SER A 255 -3.10 0.44 26.97
N GLY A 256 -2.77 1.06 25.81
CA GLY A 256 -1.86 2.19 25.76
C GLY A 256 -2.48 3.53 26.19
N GLY A 257 -3.80 3.68 26.22
CA GLY A 257 -4.44 4.93 26.63
C GLY A 257 -3.97 6.14 25.81
N LEU A 258 -3.78 7.29 26.47
CA LEU A 258 -3.40 8.54 25.79
C LEU A 258 -1.92 8.61 25.38
N PHE A 259 -1.00 8.17 26.25
CA PHE A 259 0.44 8.34 26.07
C PHE A 259 1.23 7.04 25.98
N GLY A 260 0.55 5.90 26.00
CA GLY A 260 1.15 4.58 25.89
C GLY A 260 1.69 4.05 27.23
N GLN A 261 2.08 2.77 27.19
CA GLN A 261 2.76 2.11 28.31
C GLN A 261 4.24 2.54 28.41
N GLY A 262 4.76 3.22 27.42
CA GLY A 262 6.15 3.61 27.25
C GLY A 262 6.85 2.82 26.14
N TYR A 263 7.72 3.50 25.41
CA TYR A 263 8.52 2.88 24.34
C TYR A 263 9.39 1.76 24.90
N LEU A 264 9.37 0.59 24.25
CA LEU A 264 10.01 -0.66 24.70
C LEU A 264 9.40 -1.27 25.99
N GLN A 265 8.20 -0.86 26.39
CA GLN A 265 7.55 -1.33 27.61
C GLN A 265 6.15 -1.93 27.37
N GLY A 266 5.72 -2.06 26.10
CA GLY A 266 4.45 -2.66 25.75
C GLY A 266 4.34 -4.11 26.22
N THR A 267 3.34 -4.44 26.99
CA THR A 267 3.17 -5.78 27.61
C THR A 267 3.02 -6.89 26.56
N GLN A 268 2.25 -6.63 25.50
CA GLN A 268 2.05 -7.56 24.40
C GLN A 268 3.19 -7.46 23.38
N THR A 269 3.64 -6.26 23.08
CA THR A 269 4.75 -6.00 22.16
C THR A 269 6.04 -6.64 22.62
N GLN A 270 6.36 -6.58 23.91
CA GLN A 270 7.60 -7.16 24.50
C GLN A 270 7.45 -8.61 24.97
N SER A 271 6.26 -9.21 24.80
CA SER A 271 6.04 -10.61 25.16
C SER A 271 6.89 -11.55 24.31
N ALA A 272 7.50 -12.56 24.94
CA ALA A 272 8.23 -13.62 24.23
C ALA A 272 7.29 -14.52 23.40
N SER A 273 5.99 -14.56 23.71
CA SER A 273 5.01 -15.27 22.90
C SER A 273 4.64 -14.49 21.66
N GLU A 274 4.78 -15.10 20.50
CA GLU A 274 4.31 -14.53 19.24
C GLU A 274 2.77 -14.37 19.20
N GLU A 275 2.07 -15.20 19.98
CA GLU A 275 0.61 -15.17 20.10
C GLU A 275 0.10 -13.94 20.87
N ALA A 276 0.94 -13.27 21.66
CA ALA A 276 0.52 -12.08 22.40
C ALA A 276 0.08 -10.92 21.48
N LEU A 277 0.84 -10.68 20.40
CA LEU A 277 0.47 -9.77 19.30
C LEU A 277 1.05 -10.34 18.01
N PRO A 278 0.27 -11.13 17.25
CA PRO A 278 0.71 -11.72 15.98
C PRO A 278 1.10 -10.67 14.95
N ALA A 279 2.08 -10.97 14.10
CA ALA A 279 2.52 -10.08 13.00
C ALA A 279 2.81 -8.62 13.43
N ARG A 280 3.28 -8.41 14.68
CA ARG A 280 3.48 -7.09 15.31
C ARG A 280 4.46 -6.18 14.58
N TYR A 281 5.42 -6.72 13.83
CA TYR A 281 6.38 -5.93 13.06
C TYR A 281 5.97 -5.72 11.58
N THR A 282 4.91 -6.38 11.12
CA THR A 282 4.35 -6.25 9.76
C THR A 282 2.96 -5.63 9.79
N ASP A 283 1.92 -6.44 9.89
CA ASP A 283 0.54 -6.03 9.69
C ASP A 283 -0.04 -5.26 10.89
N GLU A 284 0.40 -5.61 12.12
CA GLU A 284 -0.10 -5.02 13.37
C GLU A 284 0.86 -3.96 13.97
N ILE A 285 1.71 -3.35 13.15
CA ILE A 285 2.64 -2.30 13.63
C ILE A 285 1.91 -1.09 14.22
N PHE A 286 0.69 -0.80 13.75
CA PHE A 286 -0.15 0.25 14.30
C PHE A 286 -0.61 -0.07 15.74
N ALA A 287 -0.85 -1.35 16.05
CA ALA A 287 -1.18 -1.80 17.40
C ALA A 287 0.02 -1.66 18.35
N VAL A 288 1.24 -1.96 17.87
CA VAL A 288 2.48 -1.68 18.62
C VAL A 288 2.61 -0.21 18.97
N CYS A 289 2.35 0.67 17.98
CA CYS A 289 2.35 2.12 18.21
C CYS A 289 1.30 2.52 19.25
N GLY A 290 0.08 1.94 19.16
CA GLY A 290 -1.00 2.20 20.10
C GLY A 290 -0.68 1.74 21.52
N GLU A 291 -0.08 0.57 21.70
CA GLU A 291 0.31 0.05 23.01
C GLU A 291 1.42 0.88 23.65
N GLU A 292 2.50 1.14 22.92
CA GLU A 292 3.71 1.76 23.50
C GLU A 292 3.66 3.30 23.54
N LEU A 293 3.05 3.94 22.55
CA LEU A 293 2.99 5.41 22.42
C LEU A 293 1.58 5.97 22.58
N GLY A 294 0.59 5.12 22.76
CA GLY A 294 -0.79 5.48 22.99
C GLY A 294 -1.47 6.20 21.81
N MET A 295 -2.56 6.87 22.10
CA MET A 295 -3.31 7.66 21.11
C MET A 295 -2.44 8.76 20.47
N ALA A 296 -1.50 9.35 21.21
CA ALA A 296 -0.58 10.37 20.70
C ALA A 296 0.32 9.81 19.57
N GLY A 297 0.87 8.59 19.74
CA GLY A 297 1.64 7.89 18.71
C GLY A 297 0.79 7.55 17.51
N CYS A 298 -0.41 6.99 17.71
CA CYS A 298 -1.34 6.68 16.63
C CYS A 298 -1.73 7.93 15.82
N LEU A 299 -1.99 9.04 16.49
CA LEU A 299 -2.29 10.32 15.83
C LEU A 299 -1.08 10.82 15.02
N ALA A 300 0.14 10.71 15.54
CA ALA A 300 1.35 11.09 14.80
C ALA A 300 1.51 10.25 13.51
N VAL A 301 1.26 8.94 13.56
CA VAL A 301 1.26 8.05 12.37
C VAL A 301 0.22 8.51 11.36
N ILE A 302 -1.03 8.75 11.79
CA ILE A 302 -2.12 9.19 10.91
C ILE A 302 -1.81 10.55 10.29
N LEU A 303 -1.27 11.50 11.06
CA LEU A 303 -0.91 12.82 10.55
C LEU A 303 0.23 12.77 9.53
N LEU A 304 1.27 11.95 9.75
CA LEU A 304 2.35 11.77 8.78
C LEU A 304 1.85 11.15 7.48
N LEU A 305 1.06 10.08 7.54
CA LEU A 305 0.48 9.45 6.34
C LEU A 305 -0.46 10.41 5.61
N SER A 306 -1.31 11.14 6.36
CA SER A 306 -2.19 12.15 5.79
C SER A 306 -1.40 13.27 5.10
N ALA A 307 -0.30 13.74 5.69
CA ALA A 307 0.56 14.75 5.09
C ALA A 307 1.20 14.26 3.77
N ILE A 308 1.65 13.00 3.70
CA ILE A 308 2.17 12.38 2.48
C ILE A 308 1.08 12.32 1.40
N ILE A 309 -0.11 11.80 1.75
CA ILE A 309 -1.26 11.69 0.84
C ILE A 309 -1.69 13.06 0.32
N LEU A 310 -1.84 14.05 1.21
CA LEU A 310 -2.20 15.41 0.83
C LEU A 310 -1.13 16.06 -0.04
N ARG A 311 0.16 15.74 0.18
CA ARG A 311 1.25 16.21 -0.68
C ARG A 311 1.13 15.63 -2.09
N CYS A 312 0.81 14.34 -2.23
CA CYS A 312 0.56 13.72 -3.54
C CYS A 312 -0.66 14.34 -4.25
N ILE A 313 -1.77 14.60 -3.52
CA ILE A 313 -2.95 15.28 -4.06
C ILE A 313 -2.60 16.73 -4.50
N TRP A 314 -1.78 17.43 -3.72
CA TRP A 314 -1.32 18.77 -4.08
C TRP A 314 -0.50 18.76 -5.36
N VAL A 315 0.38 17.76 -5.56
CA VAL A 315 1.13 17.58 -6.82
C VAL A 315 0.17 17.28 -7.97
N ALA A 316 -0.81 16.38 -7.76
CA ALA A 316 -1.81 16.06 -8.77
C ALA A 316 -2.60 17.29 -9.26
N ARG A 317 -3.03 18.15 -8.32
CA ARG A 317 -3.75 19.39 -8.66
C ARG A 317 -2.93 20.42 -9.43
N ARG A 318 -1.60 20.34 -9.36
CA ARG A 318 -0.65 21.23 -10.03
C ARG A 318 0.03 20.61 -11.24
N ALA A 319 -0.34 19.40 -11.60
CA ALA A 319 0.20 18.73 -12.76
C ALA A 319 -0.17 19.45 -14.07
N ASN A 320 0.75 19.51 -15.01
CA ASN A 320 0.55 20.18 -16.31
C ASN A 320 -0.26 19.34 -17.31
N SER A 321 -0.43 18.06 -17.05
CA SER A 321 -1.19 17.15 -17.91
C SER A 321 -2.20 16.33 -17.11
N PRO A 322 -3.32 15.92 -17.71
CA PRO A 322 -4.28 15.04 -17.08
C PRO A 322 -3.67 13.68 -16.68
N MET A 323 -2.77 13.12 -17.48
CA MET A 323 -2.12 11.84 -17.20
C MET A 323 -1.24 11.93 -15.95
N SER A 324 -0.40 12.96 -15.84
CA SER A 324 0.39 13.24 -14.65
C SER A 324 -0.47 13.42 -13.40
N ALA A 325 -1.61 14.11 -13.53
CA ALA A 325 -2.57 14.28 -12.45
C ALA A 325 -3.14 12.93 -11.99
N TYR A 326 -3.53 12.05 -12.94
CA TYR A 326 -4.04 10.72 -12.61
C TYR A 326 -2.99 9.82 -11.96
N ILE A 327 -1.73 9.90 -12.40
CA ILE A 327 -0.60 9.16 -11.80
C ILE A 327 -0.42 9.56 -10.33
N ALA A 328 -0.28 10.86 -10.06
CA ALA A 328 -0.10 11.35 -8.69
C ALA A 328 -1.31 11.06 -7.79
N MET A 329 -2.54 11.18 -8.35
CA MET A 329 -3.76 10.83 -7.63
C MET A 329 -3.88 9.32 -7.39
N GLY A 330 -3.46 8.48 -8.34
CA GLY A 330 -3.45 7.02 -8.19
C GLY A 330 -2.53 6.56 -7.06
N TYR A 331 -1.34 7.14 -6.94
CA TYR A 331 -0.45 6.82 -5.80
C TYR A 331 -0.95 7.39 -4.48
N ALA A 332 -1.61 8.56 -4.48
CA ALA A 332 -2.30 9.06 -3.28
C ALA A 332 -3.43 8.12 -2.84
N ALA A 333 -4.23 7.62 -3.80
CA ALA A 333 -5.30 6.65 -3.55
C ALA A 333 -4.75 5.32 -3.03
N MET A 334 -3.64 4.86 -3.57
CA MET A 334 -2.95 3.65 -3.10
C MET A 334 -2.58 3.76 -1.61
N LEU A 335 -1.92 4.85 -1.23
CA LEU A 335 -1.54 5.10 0.16
C LEU A 335 -2.76 5.21 1.06
N LEU A 336 -3.79 5.92 0.62
CA LEU A 336 -5.04 6.08 1.37
C LEU A 336 -5.70 4.72 1.64
N LEU A 337 -5.88 3.90 0.61
CA LEU A 337 -6.52 2.59 0.73
C LEU A 337 -5.73 1.66 1.65
N GLN A 338 -4.41 1.53 1.46
CA GLN A 338 -3.59 0.70 2.31
C GLN A 338 -3.61 1.17 3.77
N THR A 339 -3.54 2.49 4.01
CA THR A 339 -3.62 3.07 5.35
C THR A 339 -4.97 2.77 6.00
N CYS A 340 -6.08 3.04 5.31
CA CYS A 340 -7.43 2.82 5.84
C CYS A 340 -7.71 1.34 6.13
N ILE A 341 -7.28 0.43 5.23
CA ILE A 341 -7.51 -1.00 5.40
C ILE A 341 -6.65 -1.54 6.56
N ASN A 342 -5.36 -1.17 6.63
CA ASN A 342 -4.48 -1.65 7.70
C ASN A 342 -4.95 -1.14 9.09
N ILE A 343 -5.16 0.16 9.24
CA ILE A 343 -5.65 0.72 10.51
C ILE A 343 -7.03 0.16 10.86
N GLY A 344 -7.92 0.03 9.88
CA GLY A 344 -9.24 -0.56 10.09
C GLY A 344 -9.19 -2.04 10.49
N MET A 345 -8.20 -2.80 10.00
CA MET A 345 -7.93 -4.16 10.43
C MET A 345 -7.46 -4.19 11.89
N CYS A 346 -6.51 -3.33 12.29
CA CYS A 346 -6.04 -3.21 13.67
C CYS A 346 -7.15 -2.78 14.65
N LEU A 347 -8.14 -2.01 14.17
CA LEU A 347 -9.29 -1.56 14.95
C LEU A 347 -10.51 -2.49 14.88
N TYR A 348 -10.37 -3.68 14.31
CA TYR A 348 -11.45 -4.66 14.15
C TYR A 348 -12.63 -4.17 13.30
N ILE A 349 -12.41 -3.20 12.40
CA ILE A 349 -13.43 -2.66 11.47
C ILE A 349 -13.42 -3.41 10.15
N PHE A 350 -12.22 -3.83 9.69
CA PHE A 350 -12.02 -4.63 8.49
C PHE A 350 -11.49 -6.03 8.83
N PRO A 351 -11.78 -7.05 8.01
CA PRO A 351 -11.18 -8.38 8.21
C PRO A 351 -9.66 -8.34 8.04
N VAL A 352 -8.96 -9.31 8.64
CA VAL A 352 -7.51 -9.48 8.45
C VAL A 352 -7.23 -9.85 6.99
N VAL A 353 -6.50 -9.01 6.30
CA VAL A 353 -6.18 -9.15 4.87
C VAL A 353 -4.68 -9.15 4.56
N GLY A 354 -3.82 -9.06 5.58
CA GLY A 354 -2.37 -9.14 5.40
C GLY A 354 -1.76 -7.95 4.65
N LEU A 355 -2.23 -6.74 4.89
CA LEU A 355 -1.72 -5.51 4.27
C LEU A 355 -0.83 -4.75 5.25
N THR A 356 0.36 -4.39 4.81
CA THR A 356 1.31 -3.59 5.58
C THR A 356 0.91 -2.11 5.62
N LEU A 357 1.22 -1.42 6.73
CA LEU A 357 1.06 0.02 6.86
C LEU A 357 2.17 0.75 6.09
N PRO A 358 1.85 1.58 5.08
CA PRO A 358 2.85 2.23 4.25
C PRO A 358 3.92 2.98 5.07
N PHE A 359 5.20 2.77 4.76
CA PHE A 359 6.39 3.34 5.39
C PHE A 359 6.67 2.90 6.83
N PHE A 360 5.70 2.37 7.58
CA PHE A 360 5.86 2.01 8.99
C PHE A 360 6.15 0.52 9.19
N SER A 361 5.48 -0.36 8.44
CA SER A 361 5.66 -1.81 8.56
C SER A 361 7.01 -2.28 8.04
N TYR A 362 7.49 -3.38 8.60
CA TYR A 362 8.62 -4.10 8.05
C TYR A 362 8.26 -4.70 6.68
N GLY A 363 9.12 -4.43 5.69
CA GLY A 363 8.93 -4.97 4.35
C GLY A 363 9.92 -4.37 3.35
N GLY A 364 11.04 -5.07 3.11
CA GLY A 364 12.12 -4.54 2.26
C GLY A 364 11.65 -4.20 0.83
N SER A 365 10.92 -5.11 0.16
CA SER A 365 10.40 -4.87 -1.19
C SER A 365 9.31 -3.80 -1.21
N SER A 366 8.43 -3.77 -0.20
CA SER A 366 7.34 -2.79 -0.09
C SER A 366 7.89 -1.37 0.06
N ILE A 367 8.88 -1.16 0.94
CA ILE A 367 9.54 0.15 1.13
C ILE A 367 10.15 0.65 -0.18
N ILE A 368 10.94 -0.18 -0.87
CA ILE A 368 11.57 0.22 -2.14
C ILE A 368 10.51 0.60 -3.18
N THR A 369 9.42 -0.17 -3.26
CA THR A 369 8.30 0.09 -4.17
C THR A 369 7.58 1.41 -3.82
N LEU A 370 7.34 1.68 -2.54
CA LEU A 370 6.73 2.93 -2.09
C LEU A 370 7.62 4.15 -2.41
N TYR A 371 8.94 4.04 -2.20
CA TYR A 371 9.87 5.09 -2.59
C TYR A 371 9.91 5.31 -4.11
N ALA A 372 9.81 4.24 -4.91
CA ALA A 372 9.67 4.36 -6.36
C ALA A 372 8.42 5.15 -6.76
N CYS A 373 7.25 4.81 -6.17
CA CYS A 373 6.00 5.55 -6.39
C CYS A 373 6.12 7.03 -6.03
N MET A 374 6.72 7.34 -4.87
CA MET A 374 6.90 8.72 -4.43
C MET A 374 7.92 9.46 -5.30
N GLY A 375 8.94 8.77 -5.81
CA GLY A 375 9.87 9.31 -6.80
C GLY A 375 9.16 9.71 -8.11
N LEU A 376 8.24 8.88 -8.59
CA LEU A 376 7.41 9.20 -9.77
C LEU A 376 6.51 10.43 -9.51
N VAL A 377 5.90 10.54 -8.34
CA VAL A 377 5.13 11.73 -7.93
C VAL A 377 6.03 12.98 -7.89
N SER A 378 7.25 12.87 -7.35
CA SER A 378 8.25 13.94 -7.37
C SER A 378 8.60 14.36 -8.80
N GLY A 379 8.74 13.40 -9.72
CA GLY A 379 8.96 13.65 -11.14
C GLY A 379 7.80 14.42 -11.81
N VAL A 380 6.56 14.11 -11.45
CA VAL A 380 5.38 14.88 -11.88
C VAL A 380 5.49 16.34 -11.44
N LYS A 381 5.81 16.62 -10.17
CA LYS A 381 6.00 17.98 -9.66
C LYS A 381 7.10 18.73 -10.42
N THR A 382 8.21 18.08 -10.69
CA THR A 382 9.36 18.67 -11.40
C THR A 382 8.97 19.20 -12.79
N ARG A 383 8.09 18.47 -13.49
CA ARG A 383 7.60 18.85 -14.82
C ARG A 383 6.46 19.84 -14.78
N SER A 384 5.81 20.00 -13.64
CA SER A 384 4.74 20.98 -13.44
C SER A 384 5.25 22.40 -13.18
N LEU A 385 6.58 22.61 -13.11
CA LEU A 385 7.16 23.96 -13.00
C LEU A 385 6.88 24.78 -14.26
N PRO A 386 6.50 26.06 -14.12
CA PRO A 386 6.30 26.98 -15.23
C PRO A 386 7.52 27.02 -16.16
N SER A 387 7.30 27.19 -17.48
CA SER A 387 8.36 27.18 -18.49
C SER A 387 9.49 28.20 -18.19
N TRP A 388 9.13 29.39 -17.67
CA TRP A 388 10.09 30.42 -17.29
C TRP A 388 11.02 30.01 -16.13
N LEU A 389 10.66 29.05 -15.28
CA LEU A 389 11.53 28.47 -14.27
C LEU A 389 12.39 27.32 -14.83
N ARG A 390 11.94 26.68 -15.90
CA ARG A 390 12.71 25.62 -16.59
C ARG A 390 13.85 26.20 -17.42
N ASP A 391 13.59 27.32 -18.09
CA ASP A 391 14.51 27.93 -19.06
C ASP A 391 15.69 28.68 -18.38
N ARG A 392 15.52 29.15 -17.13
CA ARG A 392 16.63 29.75 -16.36
C ARG A 392 17.80 28.82 -16.07
N GLY A 393 17.64 27.53 -16.24
CA GLY A 393 18.68 26.53 -16.05
C GLY A 393 19.52 26.20 -17.28
N GLN A 394 19.11 26.69 -18.47
CA GLN A 394 19.86 26.53 -19.72
C GLN A 394 20.75 27.74 -20.06
N LEU A 395 20.61 28.83 -19.30
CA LEU A 395 21.35 30.09 -19.52
C LEU A 395 22.43 30.35 -18.44
N SER A 396 22.70 29.40 -17.60
CA SER A 396 23.80 29.36 -16.62
C SER A 396 24.60 28.06 -16.83
#